data_5d2ff792c0c5bb7453682465c3e1aaba
#
_entry.id   5d2ff792c0c5bb7453682465c3e1aaba
#
_cell.length_a   1.000
_cell.length_b   1.000
_cell.length_c   1.000
_cell.angle_alpha   90.00
_cell.angle_beta   90.00
_cell.angle_gamma   90.00
#
_symmetry.space_group_name_H-M   'P 1'
#
loop_
_entity.id
_entity.type
_entity.pdbx_description
1 polymer ?
#
loop_
_entity_poly.entity_id
_entity_poly.type
_entity_poly.pdbx_seq_one_letter_code
_entity_poly.pdbx_strand_id
1 'polypeptide(L)'
;MDRRVWGALGTGAGLAAAGAAYATWVEPRWFALRRVEVPCLPSRATSVRVLHLSDLHLVPRQRVKRAWVRRLADLRPDLVVDTGDNLAARDAVPALVDTLDGLLDVPGAFVLGSNDYFAPGLKNPLRYLDDSHDRPVRTGAATPGQHGPGPADPTDRGRLPTEELLEALTGRGWVDLTNARARLEVAGLRLELVGVDDPHLEYDDYGVVAGPAADDVDLTIGVTHAPYRRVLDAMSRDGAGLLIAGHTHGGQLQVPGYGALVTNCDLDTARASGLSRWWPGAGSTPSAEAPDDAAWLHVSAGLGGNPYTPFRFSCRPEATLLTLVPAR
;
A
#
# COMPACT_ATOMS: atom_id res chain seq x y z
N MET A 1 -38.23 -26.81 23.90
CA MET A 1 -37.56 -25.77 23.06
C MET A 1 -38.21 -25.84 21.68
N ASP A 2 -38.78 -24.74 21.19
CA ASP A 2 -39.69 -24.67 20.05
C ASP A 2 -38.95 -24.97 18.72
N ARG A 3 -39.56 -25.76 17.81
CA ARG A 3 -39.03 -26.06 16.45
C ARG A 3 -38.68 -24.78 15.66
N ARG A 4 -39.34 -23.67 15.97
CA ARG A 4 -39.07 -22.35 15.37
C ARG A 4 -37.73 -21.78 15.82
N VAL A 5 -37.31 -22.03 17.08
CA VAL A 5 -36.00 -21.60 17.62
C VAL A 5 -34.89 -22.40 16.96
N TRP A 6 -35.05 -23.71 16.79
CA TRP A 6 -34.10 -24.57 16.08
C TRP A 6 -33.96 -24.19 14.60
N GLY A 7 -35.08 -23.84 13.94
CA GLY A 7 -35.07 -23.36 12.56
C GLY A 7 -34.32 -22.03 12.41
N ALA A 8 -34.56 -21.07 13.31
CA ALA A 8 -33.87 -19.76 13.29
C ALA A 8 -32.38 -19.91 13.58
N LEU A 9 -31.97 -20.73 14.54
CA LEU A 9 -30.57 -21.02 14.85
C LEU A 9 -29.87 -21.72 13.68
N GLY A 10 -30.54 -22.69 13.03
CA GLY A 10 -30.00 -23.39 11.86
C GLY A 10 -29.82 -22.46 10.66
N THR A 11 -30.77 -21.56 10.41
CA THR A 11 -30.65 -20.55 9.35
C THR A 11 -29.52 -19.56 9.63
N GLY A 12 -29.39 -19.06 10.87
CA GLY A 12 -28.34 -18.19 11.30
C GLY A 12 -26.93 -18.81 11.14
N ALA A 13 -26.79 -20.07 11.56
CA ALA A 13 -25.54 -20.82 11.40
C ALA A 13 -25.18 -21.05 9.92
N GLY A 14 -26.17 -21.35 9.08
CA GLY A 14 -26.00 -21.50 7.63
C GLY A 14 -25.52 -20.20 6.95
N LEU A 15 -26.13 -19.08 7.29
CA LEU A 15 -25.71 -17.76 6.76
C LEU A 15 -24.30 -17.37 7.22
N ALA A 16 -23.96 -17.62 8.48
CA ALA A 16 -22.61 -17.37 8.99
C ALA A 16 -21.55 -18.22 8.28
N ALA A 17 -21.84 -19.51 8.05
CA ALA A 17 -20.94 -20.41 7.32
C ALA A 17 -20.79 -19.99 5.86
N ALA A 18 -21.85 -19.57 5.18
CA ALA A 18 -21.81 -19.06 3.81
C ALA A 18 -21.01 -17.75 3.73
N GLY A 19 -21.19 -16.82 4.69
CA GLY A 19 -20.40 -15.59 4.80
C GLY A 19 -18.91 -15.85 5.01
N ALA A 20 -18.57 -16.79 5.90
CA ALA A 20 -17.18 -17.19 6.13
C ALA A 20 -16.55 -17.83 4.88
N ALA A 21 -17.28 -18.70 4.19
CA ALA A 21 -16.85 -19.30 2.94
C ALA A 21 -16.63 -18.24 1.86
N TYR A 22 -17.56 -17.30 1.70
CA TYR A 22 -17.41 -16.17 0.78
C TYR A 22 -16.16 -15.35 1.10
N ALA A 23 -15.99 -14.93 2.36
CA ALA A 23 -14.87 -14.11 2.82
C ALA A 23 -13.51 -14.80 2.66
N THR A 24 -13.46 -16.14 2.68
CA THR A 24 -12.20 -16.90 2.60
C THR A 24 -11.86 -17.31 1.17
N TRP A 25 -12.86 -17.70 0.37
CA TRP A 25 -12.61 -18.33 -0.93
C TRP A 25 -13.02 -17.51 -2.14
N VAL A 26 -14.01 -16.63 -2.00
CA VAL A 26 -14.53 -15.85 -3.13
C VAL A 26 -13.90 -14.47 -3.17
N GLU A 27 -14.14 -13.66 -2.17
CA GLU A 27 -13.73 -12.24 -2.19
C GLU A 27 -12.22 -12.03 -2.31
N PRO A 28 -11.33 -12.81 -1.63
CA PRO A 28 -9.88 -12.65 -1.78
C PRO A 28 -9.33 -12.97 -3.18
N ARG A 29 -10.17 -13.52 -4.06
CA ARG A 29 -9.84 -13.83 -5.46
C ARG A 29 -10.62 -12.99 -6.47
N TRP A 30 -11.47 -12.11 -5.99
CA TRP A 30 -12.30 -11.25 -6.83
C TRP A 30 -11.64 -9.89 -7.02
N PHE A 31 -10.51 -9.88 -7.73
CA PHE A 31 -9.69 -8.69 -7.96
C PHE A 31 -10.47 -7.56 -8.63
N ALA A 32 -10.18 -6.33 -8.23
CA ALA A 32 -10.76 -5.11 -8.77
C ALA A 32 -9.68 -4.20 -9.36
N LEU A 33 -9.98 -3.59 -10.50
CA LEU A 33 -9.25 -2.43 -10.99
C LEU A 33 -10.05 -1.19 -10.64
N ARG A 34 -9.48 -0.34 -9.78
CA ARG A 34 -10.03 1.00 -9.51
C ARG A 34 -9.49 1.98 -10.52
N ARG A 35 -10.31 2.96 -10.90
CA ARG A 35 -9.89 4.10 -11.71
C ARG A 35 -10.27 5.36 -10.97
N VAL A 36 -9.30 6.21 -10.70
CA VAL A 36 -9.47 7.40 -9.87
C VAL A 36 -8.78 8.57 -10.55
N GLU A 37 -9.47 9.69 -10.70
CA GLU A 37 -8.87 10.95 -11.13
C GLU A 37 -8.36 11.73 -9.92
N VAL A 38 -7.14 12.27 -10.03
CA VAL A 38 -6.49 13.06 -8.99
C VAL A 38 -6.12 14.43 -9.54
N PRO A 39 -6.81 15.50 -9.17
CA PRO A 39 -6.53 16.85 -9.68
C PRO A 39 -5.35 17.47 -8.90
N CYS A 40 -4.13 17.12 -9.29
CA CYS A 40 -2.90 17.54 -8.60
C CYS A 40 -1.80 18.08 -9.53
N LEU A 41 -2.07 18.16 -10.84
CA LEU A 41 -1.07 18.66 -11.80
C LEU A 41 -1.26 20.18 -12.06
N PRO A 42 -0.20 20.86 -12.52
CA PRO A 42 -0.31 22.24 -13.02
C PRO A 42 -1.36 22.36 -14.12
N SER A 43 -2.05 23.50 -14.21
CA SER A 43 -3.19 23.72 -15.09
C SER A 43 -2.92 23.49 -16.60
N ARG A 44 -1.67 23.53 -17.04
CA ARG A 44 -1.27 23.30 -18.44
C ARG A 44 -0.70 21.89 -18.70
N ALA A 45 -0.61 21.06 -17.66
CA ALA A 45 -0.07 19.70 -17.78
C ALA A 45 -1.00 18.78 -18.56
N THR A 46 -0.41 17.81 -19.25
CA THR A 46 -1.16 16.67 -19.77
C THR A 46 -1.39 15.65 -18.68
N SER A 47 -2.49 14.89 -18.76
CA SER A 47 -2.77 13.84 -17.77
C SER A 47 -1.74 12.71 -17.84
N VAL A 48 -1.41 12.16 -16.67
CA VAL A 48 -0.49 11.03 -16.51
C VAL A 48 -1.21 9.89 -15.80
N ARG A 49 -1.03 8.67 -16.28
CA ARG A 49 -1.63 7.46 -15.72
C ARG A 49 -0.60 6.73 -14.86
N VAL A 50 -0.83 6.74 -13.56
CA VAL A 50 0.00 6.03 -12.58
C VAL A 50 -0.72 4.76 -12.15
N LEU A 51 -0.12 3.61 -12.39
CA LEU A 51 -0.62 2.35 -11.86
C LEU A 51 -0.04 2.14 -10.46
N HIS A 52 -0.88 2.14 -9.46
CA HIS A 52 -0.51 1.84 -8.08
C HIS A 52 -0.72 0.34 -7.80
N LEU A 53 0.37 -0.34 -7.50
CA LEU A 53 0.42 -1.71 -6.99
C LEU A 53 0.80 -1.68 -5.52
N SER A 54 0.26 -2.60 -4.74
CA SER A 54 0.53 -2.70 -3.31
C SER A 54 0.17 -4.07 -2.78
N ASP A 55 0.91 -4.51 -1.77
CA ASP A 55 0.55 -5.67 -0.94
C ASP A 55 0.22 -6.91 -1.79
N LEU A 56 1.10 -7.27 -2.73
CA LEU A 56 0.88 -8.44 -3.56
C LEU A 56 0.87 -9.72 -2.73
N HIS A 57 1.71 -9.80 -1.68
CA HIS A 57 1.89 -11.01 -0.87
C HIS A 57 1.93 -12.26 -1.74
N LEU A 58 2.86 -12.25 -2.70
CA LEU A 58 2.87 -13.26 -3.74
C LEU A 58 3.42 -14.59 -3.22
N VAL A 59 2.69 -15.64 -3.56
CA VAL A 59 3.15 -17.04 -3.47
C VAL A 59 3.13 -17.62 -4.87
N PRO A 60 4.18 -18.35 -5.33
CA PRO A 60 4.31 -18.79 -6.73
C PRO A 60 3.09 -19.55 -7.28
N ARG A 61 2.37 -20.30 -6.43
CA ARG A 61 1.18 -21.07 -6.82
C ARG A 61 -0.09 -20.25 -7.07
N GLN A 62 -0.10 -18.94 -6.81
CA GLN A 62 -1.28 -18.07 -6.95
C GLN A 62 -1.56 -17.70 -8.43
N ARG A 63 -1.82 -18.69 -9.26
CA ARG A 63 -1.98 -18.55 -10.73
C ARG A 63 -3.03 -17.52 -11.12
N VAL A 64 -4.15 -17.44 -10.42
CA VAL A 64 -5.27 -16.51 -10.74
C VAL A 64 -4.83 -15.07 -10.50
N LYS A 65 -4.18 -14.76 -9.37
CA LYS A 65 -3.63 -13.45 -9.06
C LYS A 65 -2.59 -13.04 -10.11
N ARG A 66 -1.61 -13.91 -10.36
CA ARG A 66 -0.54 -13.67 -11.34
C ARG A 66 -1.09 -13.38 -12.74
N ALA A 67 -2.05 -14.17 -13.21
CA ALA A 67 -2.69 -13.95 -14.49
C ALA A 67 -3.49 -12.64 -14.55
N TRP A 68 -4.09 -12.22 -13.43
CA TRP A 68 -4.83 -10.97 -13.36
C TRP A 68 -3.87 -9.76 -13.36
N VAL A 69 -2.78 -9.82 -12.57
CA VAL A 69 -1.77 -8.74 -12.49
C VAL A 69 -1.07 -8.54 -13.83
N ARG A 70 -0.69 -9.62 -14.53
CA ARG A 70 -0.09 -9.50 -15.89
C ARG A 70 -0.93 -8.67 -16.85
N ARG A 71 -2.27 -8.81 -16.81
CA ARG A 71 -3.17 -8.03 -17.69
C ARG A 71 -3.21 -6.55 -17.38
N LEU A 72 -2.66 -6.11 -16.24
CA LEU A 72 -2.56 -4.68 -15.93
C LEU A 72 -1.61 -3.95 -16.90
N ALA A 73 -0.67 -4.64 -17.53
CA ALA A 73 0.17 -4.09 -18.59
C ALA A 73 -0.65 -3.59 -19.81
N ASP A 74 -1.81 -4.20 -20.08
CA ASP A 74 -2.70 -3.78 -21.15
C ASP A 74 -3.28 -2.37 -20.92
N LEU A 75 -3.24 -1.88 -19.69
CA LEU A 75 -3.64 -0.52 -19.35
C LEU A 75 -2.67 0.54 -19.88
N ARG A 76 -1.44 0.14 -20.22
CA ARG A 76 -0.36 1.03 -20.68
C ARG A 76 -0.20 2.22 -19.74
N PRO A 77 0.10 2.02 -18.45
CA PRO A 77 0.36 3.13 -17.54
C PRO A 77 1.62 3.90 -18.00
N ASP A 78 1.71 5.16 -17.63
CA ASP A 78 2.87 5.99 -17.91
C ASP A 78 3.95 5.84 -16.81
N LEU A 79 3.52 5.45 -15.61
CA LEU A 79 4.35 5.17 -14.44
C LEU A 79 3.72 4.04 -13.62
N VAL A 80 4.55 3.20 -13.02
CA VAL A 80 4.12 2.24 -11.98
C VAL A 80 4.70 2.67 -10.63
N VAL A 81 3.87 2.73 -9.60
CA VAL A 81 4.31 2.92 -8.22
C VAL A 81 3.91 1.68 -7.43
N ASP A 82 4.89 1.01 -6.83
CA ASP A 82 4.70 -0.16 -5.98
C ASP A 82 5.03 0.21 -4.53
N THR A 83 4.07 0.03 -3.65
CA THR A 83 4.21 0.39 -2.25
C THR A 83 4.58 -0.79 -1.33
N GLY A 84 5.14 -1.87 -1.90
CA GLY A 84 5.73 -2.95 -1.11
C GLY A 84 4.77 -4.04 -0.65
N ASP A 85 5.25 -4.88 0.26
CA ASP A 85 4.63 -6.14 0.68
C ASP A 85 4.39 -7.08 -0.51
N ASN A 86 5.43 -7.21 -1.35
CA ASN A 86 5.39 -8.00 -2.56
C ASN A 86 5.43 -9.51 -2.31
N LEU A 87 6.19 -9.93 -1.29
CA LEU A 87 6.51 -11.32 -1.05
C LEU A 87 5.68 -11.94 0.08
N ALA A 88 5.36 -13.24 -0.05
CA ALA A 88 4.81 -14.06 1.03
C ALA A 88 5.48 -15.44 1.12
N ALA A 89 6.54 -15.68 0.33
CA ALA A 89 7.32 -16.91 0.32
C ALA A 89 8.75 -16.63 -0.15
N ARG A 90 9.70 -17.44 0.31
CA ARG A 90 11.13 -17.28 -0.02
C ARG A 90 11.45 -17.51 -1.50
N ASP A 91 10.63 -18.28 -2.19
CA ASP A 91 10.77 -18.62 -3.60
C ASP A 91 9.89 -17.74 -4.50
N ALA A 92 9.43 -16.59 -4.00
CA ALA A 92 8.45 -15.76 -4.71
C ALA A 92 9.07 -14.80 -5.74
N VAL A 93 10.34 -14.39 -5.62
CA VAL A 93 10.95 -13.36 -6.48
C VAL A 93 10.87 -13.71 -7.97
N PRO A 94 11.27 -14.92 -8.43
CA PRO A 94 11.15 -15.25 -9.86
C PRO A 94 9.71 -15.21 -10.37
N ALA A 95 8.74 -15.62 -9.50
CA ALA A 95 7.34 -15.59 -9.86
C ALA A 95 6.76 -14.17 -9.86
N LEU A 96 7.29 -13.26 -9.03
CA LEU A 96 6.95 -11.85 -9.01
C LEU A 96 7.42 -11.17 -10.30
N VAL A 97 8.71 -11.33 -10.65
CA VAL A 97 9.29 -10.78 -11.89
C VAL A 97 8.50 -11.24 -13.12
N ASP A 98 8.24 -12.54 -13.24
CA ASP A 98 7.41 -13.09 -14.33
C ASP A 98 5.96 -12.52 -14.30
N THR A 99 5.44 -12.20 -13.12
CA THR A 99 4.10 -11.62 -12.99
C THR A 99 4.05 -10.16 -13.41
N LEU A 100 5.11 -9.40 -13.13
CA LEU A 100 5.22 -7.98 -13.45
C LEU A 100 5.86 -7.71 -14.81
N ASP A 101 6.32 -8.73 -15.55
CA ASP A 101 7.19 -8.61 -16.73
C ASP A 101 6.80 -7.46 -17.68
N GLY A 102 5.56 -7.43 -18.17
CA GLY A 102 5.09 -6.34 -19.04
C GLY A 102 4.93 -4.97 -18.36
N LEU A 103 4.95 -4.91 -17.03
CA LEU A 103 4.94 -3.65 -16.26
C LEU A 103 6.35 -3.17 -15.98
N LEU A 104 7.33 -4.08 -15.89
CA LEU A 104 8.74 -3.75 -15.67
C LEU A 104 9.39 -3.04 -16.86
N ASP A 105 8.72 -3.01 -18.02
CA ASP A 105 9.15 -2.23 -19.19
C ASP A 105 8.65 -0.76 -19.13
N VAL A 106 7.79 -0.44 -18.16
CA VAL A 106 7.28 0.91 -17.91
C VAL A 106 8.14 1.56 -16.81
N PRO A 107 8.42 2.89 -16.88
CA PRO A 107 9.03 3.58 -15.76
C PRO A 107 8.34 3.25 -14.45
N GLY A 108 9.09 2.91 -13.42
CA GLY A 108 8.53 2.52 -12.14
C GLY A 108 9.39 2.93 -10.97
N ALA A 109 8.74 3.00 -9.81
CA ALA A 109 9.39 3.25 -8.54
C ALA A 109 8.73 2.42 -7.46
N PHE A 110 9.47 2.04 -6.43
CA PHE A 110 8.96 1.22 -5.36
C PHE A 110 9.57 1.58 -4.00
N VAL A 111 8.83 1.22 -2.95
CA VAL A 111 9.33 1.12 -1.57
C VAL A 111 9.10 -0.30 -1.06
N LEU A 112 9.79 -0.68 0.01
CA LEU A 112 9.62 -2.00 0.62
C LEU A 112 8.59 -1.95 1.75
N GLY A 113 7.91 -3.08 1.97
CA GLY A 113 7.06 -3.32 3.13
C GLY A 113 7.59 -4.44 4.02
N SER A 114 6.95 -4.66 5.16
CA SER A 114 7.40 -5.63 6.17
C SER A 114 7.51 -7.07 5.63
N ASN A 115 6.67 -7.43 4.67
CA ASN A 115 6.69 -8.74 4.02
C ASN A 115 7.57 -8.77 2.75
N ASP A 116 8.43 -7.80 2.57
CA ASP A 116 9.60 -7.89 1.69
C ASP A 116 10.87 -8.25 2.47
N TYR A 117 10.85 -8.03 3.80
CA TYR A 117 11.93 -8.39 4.73
C TYR A 117 11.68 -9.72 5.44
N PHE A 118 10.43 -9.94 5.90
CA PHE A 118 10.10 -11.06 6.78
C PHE A 118 8.89 -11.85 6.29
N ALA A 119 9.02 -13.18 6.33
CA ALA A 119 7.92 -14.06 5.98
C ALA A 119 6.69 -13.81 6.87
N PRO A 120 5.48 -13.81 6.30
CA PRO A 120 4.26 -13.69 7.09
C PRO A 120 4.15 -14.82 8.11
N GLY A 121 3.67 -14.48 9.31
CA GLY A 121 3.47 -15.43 10.41
C GLY A 121 2.02 -15.42 10.91
N LEU A 122 1.68 -16.41 11.75
CA LEU A 122 0.41 -16.41 12.47
C LEU A 122 0.38 -15.23 13.45
N LYS A 123 -0.52 -14.27 13.21
CA LYS A 123 -0.76 -13.17 14.15
C LYS A 123 -1.97 -13.51 15.01
N ASN A 124 -1.89 -13.25 16.32
CA ASN A 124 -3.06 -13.31 17.19
C ASN A 124 -4.05 -12.20 16.78
N PRO A 125 -5.27 -12.52 16.31
CA PRO A 125 -6.22 -11.51 15.87
C PRO A 125 -6.67 -10.55 16.98
N LEU A 126 -6.53 -10.94 18.26
CA LEU A 126 -6.87 -10.08 19.39
C LEU A 126 -5.88 -8.91 19.58
N ARG A 127 -4.68 -8.97 18.99
CA ARG A 127 -3.74 -7.82 19.01
C ARG A 127 -4.25 -6.59 18.25
N TYR A 128 -5.19 -6.76 17.33
CA TYR A 128 -5.83 -5.67 16.59
C TYR A 128 -6.85 -4.88 17.44
N LEU A 129 -7.21 -5.42 18.63
CA LEU A 129 -8.10 -4.77 19.59
C LEU A 129 -7.33 -4.03 20.69
N ASP A 130 -6.00 -4.08 20.66
CA ASP A 130 -5.14 -3.41 21.62
C ASP A 130 -4.71 -2.06 21.05
N ASP A 131 -5.25 -0.96 21.58
CA ASP A 131 -4.99 0.43 21.16
C ASP A 131 -3.56 0.90 21.47
N SER A 132 -2.65 0.04 21.90
CA SER A 132 -1.26 0.38 22.23
C SER A 132 -0.38 0.61 20.98
N HIS A 133 -0.86 1.40 20.01
CA HIS A 133 -0.08 1.84 18.85
C HIS A 133 0.90 3.00 19.19
N ASP A 134 0.86 3.53 20.42
CA ASP A 134 1.85 4.47 20.93
C ASP A 134 3.14 3.74 21.35
N ARG A 135 3.91 3.22 20.40
CA ARG A 135 5.29 2.85 20.67
C ARG A 135 6.18 4.07 20.50
N PRO A 136 7.07 4.37 21.47
CA PRO A 136 7.97 5.48 21.32
C PRO A 136 8.90 5.26 20.13
N VAL A 137 9.03 6.31 19.30
CA VAL A 137 9.95 6.37 18.17
C VAL A 137 11.36 6.06 18.67
N ARG A 138 11.95 4.96 18.20
CA ARG A 138 13.38 4.69 18.41
C ARG A 138 14.16 5.53 17.41
N THR A 139 14.79 6.60 17.91
CA THR A 139 15.77 7.38 17.18
C THR A 139 17.09 6.60 17.08
N GLY A 140 17.16 5.64 16.18
CA GLY A 140 18.40 4.97 15.81
C GLY A 140 18.64 5.28 14.32
N ALA A 141 19.60 6.15 14.05
CA ALA A 141 19.95 6.55 12.69
C ALA A 141 20.30 5.31 11.86
N ALA A 142 19.45 4.98 10.88
CA ALA A 142 19.82 4.07 9.80
C ALA A 142 20.80 4.80 8.87
N THR A 143 21.84 4.14 8.45
CA THR A 143 22.77 4.71 7.46
C THR A 143 22.13 4.66 6.08
N PRO A 144 22.16 5.74 5.26
CA PRO A 144 21.58 5.75 3.93
C PRO A 144 22.08 4.57 3.10
N GLY A 145 21.17 3.82 2.47
CA GLY A 145 21.48 2.65 1.65
C GLY A 145 21.77 1.36 2.44
N GLN A 146 21.63 1.34 3.74
CA GLN A 146 21.61 0.09 4.52
C GLN A 146 20.17 -0.36 4.73
N HIS A 147 19.70 -1.24 3.87
CA HIS A 147 18.53 -2.09 4.12
C HIS A 147 18.94 -3.09 5.22
N GLY A 148 18.95 -2.65 6.46
CA GLY A 148 19.41 -3.47 7.56
C GLY A 148 18.26 -3.90 8.46
N PRO A 149 18.26 -5.16 8.90
CA PRO A 149 17.37 -5.56 9.96
C PRO A 149 17.77 -4.78 11.20
N GLY A 150 16.82 -4.05 11.76
CA GLY A 150 16.86 -3.68 13.15
C GLY A 150 17.09 -4.91 14.04
N PRO A 151 17.26 -4.72 15.36
CA PRO A 151 17.49 -5.83 16.27
C PRO A 151 16.46 -6.93 16.01
N ALA A 152 16.95 -8.18 15.95
CA ALA A 152 16.16 -9.35 15.59
C ALA A 152 14.82 -9.36 16.33
N ASP A 153 13.72 -9.41 15.56
CA ASP A 153 12.39 -9.65 16.12
C ASP A 153 12.45 -10.98 16.87
N PRO A 154 12.14 -11.02 18.17
CA PRO A 154 12.16 -12.24 18.96
C PRO A 154 11.25 -13.35 18.40
N THR A 155 10.42 -13.05 17.41
CA THR A 155 9.55 -14.02 16.73
C THR A 155 10.18 -14.68 15.49
N ASP A 156 11.46 -14.55 15.21
CA ASP A 156 12.19 -15.04 14.02
C ASP A 156 11.28 -15.61 12.91
N ARG A 157 10.58 -14.71 12.19
CA ARG A 157 9.67 -15.09 11.10
C ARG A 157 10.40 -15.59 9.85
N GLY A 158 11.73 -15.73 9.95
CA GLY A 158 12.57 -16.08 8.82
C GLY A 158 12.64 -14.95 7.78
N ARG A 159 13.83 -14.63 7.33
CA ARG A 159 14.06 -13.58 6.34
C ARG A 159 13.59 -14.02 4.97
N LEU A 160 13.05 -13.08 4.23
CA LEU A 160 12.78 -13.18 2.79
C LEU A 160 14.00 -12.70 1.98
N PRO A 161 14.07 -13.02 0.69
CA PRO A 161 15.19 -12.65 -0.17
C PRO A 161 15.06 -11.18 -0.65
N THR A 162 15.16 -10.23 0.29
CA THR A 162 15.00 -8.80 0.04
C THR A 162 16.02 -8.27 -0.98
N GLU A 163 17.28 -8.70 -0.86
CA GLU A 163 18.35 -8.30 -1.80
C GLU A 163 18.06 -8.78 -3.23
N GLU A 164 17.60 -10.03 -3.39
CA GLU A 164 17.19 -10.57 -4.69
C GLU A 164 16.00 -9.79 -5.27
N LEU A 165 15.04 -9.37 -4.42
CA LEU A 165 13.92 -8.52 -4.84
C LEU A 165 14.41 -7.16 -5.34
N LEU A 166 15.28 -6.49 -4.57
CA LEU A 166 15.88 -5.20 -4.94
C LEU A 166 16.63 -5.29 -6.28
N GLU A 167 17.53 -6.28 -6.41
CA GLU A 167 18.27 -6.52 -7.64
C GLU A 167 17.36 -6.80 -8.84
N ALA A 168 16.28 -7.57 -8.63
CA ALA A 168 15.35 -7.93 -9.68
C ALA A 168 14.55 -6.72 -10.19
N LEU A 169 14.10 -5.82 -9.32
CA LEU A 169 13.33 -4.62 -9.71
C LEU A 169 14.25 -3.53 -10.26
N THR A 170 15.35 -3.23 -9.59
CA THR A 170 16.30 -2.20 -10.06
C THR A 170 17.02 -2.61 -11.35
N GLY A 171 17.33 -3.89 -11.51
CA GLY A 171 17.89 -4.44 -12.75
C GLY A 171 16.97 -4.31 -13.97
N ARG A 172 15.66 -4.08 -13.78
CA ARG A 172 14.69 -3.77 -14.81
C ARG A 172 14.40 -2.26 -14.92
N GLY A 173 15.16 -1.44 -14.20
CA GLY A 173 15.09 0.03 -14.30
C GLY A 173 14.08 0.70 -13.37
N TRP A 174 13.43 -0.05 -12.47
CA TRP A 174 12.61 0.59 -11.43
C TRP A 174 13.48 1.24 -10.37
N VAL A 175 13.03 2.38 -9.86
CA VAL A 175 13.77 3.18 -8.89
C VAL A 175 13.41 2.72 -7.47
N ASP A 176 14.43 2.37 -6.71
CA ASP A 176 14.29 2.13 -5.26
C ASP A 176 14.17 3.48 -4.53
N LEU A 177 13.05 3.67 -3.87
CA LEU A 177 12.75 4.87 -3.06
C LEU A 177 12.89 4.60 -1.56
N THR A 178 13.48 3.50 -1.15
CA THR A 178 13.70 3.17 0.26
C THR A 178 14.63 4.19 0.92
N ASN A 179 14.06 5.12 1.71
CA ASN A 179 14.74 6.30 2.25
C ASN A 179 15.49 7.09 1.16
N ALA A 180 14.83 7.32 0.02
CA ALA A 180 15.46 7.95 -1.13
C ALA A 180 14.52 8.94 -1.85
N ARG A 181 15.14 9.89 -2.55
CA ARG A 181 14.48 10.80 -3.50
C ARG A 181 14.96 10.49 -4.91
N ALA A 182 14.05 10.59 -5.86
CA ALA A 182 14.38 10.43 -7.27
C ALA A 182 13.60 11.42 -8.13
N ARG A 183 14.13 11.72 -9.32
CA ARG A 183 13.45 12.51 -10.34
C ARG A 183 13.24 11.64 -11.57
N LEU A 184 12.03 11.67 -12.09
CA LEU A 184 11.64 10.96 -13.30
C LEU A 184 10.97 11.93 -14.27
N GLU A 185 11.27 11.77 -15.54
CA GLU A 185 10.51 12.41 -16.61
C GLU A 185 9.50 11.41 -17.15
N VAL A 186 8.21 11.69 -16.98
CA VAL A 186 7.11 10.80 -17.33
C VAL A 186 6.08 11.56 -18.15
N ALA A 187 5.84 11.13 -19.38
CA ALA A 187 4.90 11.75 -20.31
C ALA A 187 5.13 13.30 -20.49
N GLY A 188 6.38 13.73 -20.40
CA GLY A 188 6.78 15.13 -20.53
C GLY A 188 6.62 15.95 -19.25
N LEU A 189 6.30 15.33 -18.12
CA LEU A 189 6.29 15.97 -16.80
C LEU A 189 7.52 15.56 -16.00
N ARG A 190 8.05 16.51 -15.25
CA ARG A 190 9.13 16.29 -14.28
C ARG A 190 8.51 15.97 -12.92
N LEU A 191 8.61 14.72 -12.51
CA LEU A 191 8.10 14.24 -11.24
C LEU A 191 9.27 14.09 -10.27
N GLU A 192 9.09 14.55 -9.03
CA GLU A 192 9.93 14.18 -7.91
C GLU A 192 9.20 13.13 -7.07
N LEU A 193 9.87 12.03 -6.76
CA LEU A 193 9.35 11.00 -5.89
C LEU A 193 10.20 10.98 -4.61
N VAL A 194 9.54 10.94 -3.46
CA VAL A 194 10.16 10.92 -2.14
C VAL A 194 9.63 9.70 -1.41
N GLY A 195 10.49 8.72 -1.16
CA GLY A 195 10.09 7.50 -0.48
C GLY A 195 10.79 7.30 0.86
N VAL A 196 10.18 6.51 1.72
CA VAL A 196 10.78 6.02 2.95
C VAL A 196 10.70 4.50 3.01
N ASP A 197 11.59 3.89 3.79
CA ASP A 197 11.51 2.48 4.16
C ASP A 197 10.29 2.24 5.05
N ASP A 198 10.00 0.99 5.39
CA ASP A 198 8.75 0.61 6.05
C ASP A 198 8.56 1.24 7.44
N PRO A 199 7.61 2.16 7.59
CA PRO A 199 7.33 2.78 8.88
C PRO A 199 6.73 1.80 9.90
N HIS A 200 6.17 0.67 9.46
CA HIS A 200 5.63 -0.36 10.35
C HIS A 200 6.73 -1.14 11.07
N LEU A 201 7.90 -1.24 10.45
CA LEU A 201 9.10 -1.83 11.04
C LEU A 201 9.98 -0.78 11.73
N GLU A 202 9.62 0.51 11.68
CA GLU A 202 10.46 1.63 12.14
C GLU A 202 11.80 1.71 11.37
N TYR A 203 11.80 1.33 10.08
CA TYR A 203 12.98 1.40 9.21
C TYR A 203 13.04 2.72 8.43
N ASP A 204 11.94 3.48 8.45
CA ASP A 204 11.89 4.79 7.81
C ASP A 204 12.83 5.79 8.48
N ASP A 205 13.64 6.42 7.66
CA ASP A 205 14.48 7.57 8.06
C ASP A 205 14.11 8.77 7.19
N TYR A 206 13.05 9.47 7.58
CA TYR A 206 12.62 10.65 6.85
C TYR A 206 13.68 11.75 6.84
N GLY A 207 14.55 11.81 7.85
CA GLY A 207 15.62 12.80 7.95
C GLY A 207 16.57 12.79 6.76
N VAL A 208 16.76 11.62 6.13
CA VAL A 208 17.63 11.47 4.93
C VAL A 208 17.00 12.09 3.69
N VAL A 209 15.66 12.08 3.61
CA VAL A 209 14.92 12.56 2.44
C VAL A 209 14.17 13.87 2.69
N ALA A 210 14.27 14.42 3.89
CA ALA A 210 13.61 15.65 4.27
C ALA A 210 14.07 16.84 3.41
N GLY A 211 13.17 17.75 3.16
CA GLY A 211 13.45 19.00 2.44
C GLY A 211 12.32 19.39 1.49
N PRO A 212 12.21 20.65 1.14
CA PRO A 212 11.12 21.16 0.34
C PRO A 212 11.05 20.46 -1.03
N ALA A 213 9.85 20.39 -1.57
CA ALA A 213 9.62 20.03 -2.97
C ALA A 213 10.49 20.92 -3.88
N ALA A 214 11.06 20.32 -4.92
CA ALA A 214 11.93 21.07 -5.82
C ALA A 214 11.12 22.06 -6.69
N ASP A 215 11.63 23.27 -6.86
CA ASP A 215 10.94 24.34 -7.63
C ASP A 215 10.85 24.03 -9.13
N ASP A 216 11.68 23.12 -9.63
CA ASP A 216 11.81 22.78 -11.05
C ASP A 216 11.08 21.51 -11.44
N VAL A 217 10.16 20.99 -10.60
CA VAL A 217 9.32 19.83 -10.88
C VAL A 217 7.85 20.21 -11.01
N ASP A 218 7.09 19.39 -11.72
CA ASP A 218 5.66 19.61 -11.95
C ASP A 218 4.80 19.04 -10.82
N LEU A 219 5.29 18.00 -10.11
CA LEU A 219 4.65 17.40 -8.95
C LEU A 219 5.66 16.64 -8.11
N THR A 220 5.57 16.76 -6.78
CA THR A 220 6.25 15.89 -5.83
C THR A 220 5.26 14.85 -5.29
N ILE A 221 5.65 13.57 -5.39
CA ILE A 221 4.86 12.42 -4.95
C ILE A 221 5.57 11.77 -3.76
N GLY A 222 4.92 11.72 -2.61
CA GLY A 222 5.37 10.95 -1.45
C GLY A 222 4.93 9.49 -1.56
N VAL A 223 5.85 8.56 -1.35
CA VAL A 223 5.60 7.11 -1.43
C VAL A 223 6.01 6.44 -0.13
N THR A 224 5.11 5.70 0.49
CA THR A 224 5.39 4.95 1.71
C THR A 224 4.62 3.63 1.70
N HIS A 225 5.18 2.57 2.30
CA HIS A 225 4.40 1.36 2.48
C HIS A 225 3.24 1.60 3.44
N ALA A 226 3.52 1.91 4.68
CA ALA A 226 2.50 2.10 5.71
C ALA A 226 2.22 3.60 5.94
N PRO A 227 0.93 4.04 5.89
CA PRO A 227 0.55 5.44 5.97
C PRO A 227 0.52 5.97 7.41
N TYR A 228 1.66 5.87 8.12
CA TYR A 228 1.79 6.47 9.44
C TYR A 228 1.71 8.00 9.37
N ARG A 229 0.91 8.60 10.25
CA ARG A 229 0.62 10.04 10.26
C ARG A 229 1.90 10.88 10.30
N ARG A 230 2.93 10.47 11.07
CA ARG A 230 4.22 11.16 11.16
C ARG A 230 4.92 11.28 9.81
N VAL A 231 4.83 10.25 8.98
CA VAL A 231 5.42 10.22 7.63
C VAL A 231 4.60 11.07 6.66
N LEU A 232 3.28 10.87 6.66
CA LEU A 232 2.36 11.65 5.81
C LEU A 232 2.45 13.14 6.13
N ASP A 233 2.51 13.51 7.42
CA ASP A 233 2.67 14.89 7.87
C ASP A 233 3.99 15.50 7.40
N ALA A 234 5.08 14.74 7.48
CA ALA A 234 6.39 15.20 7.07
C ALA A 234 6.45 15.44 5.55
N MET A 235 6.03 14.45 4.74
CA MET A 235 5.97 14.58 3.28
C MET A 235 5.07 15.73 2.83
N SER A 236 3.92 15.91 3.50
CA SER A 236 2.99 17.01 3.19
C SER A 236 3.57 18.39 3.55
N ARG A 237 4.29 18.51 4.69
CA ARG A 237 4.99 19.77 5.05
C ARG A 237 6.07 20.15 4.04
N ASP A 238 6.74 19.16 3.48
CA ASP A 238 7.79 19.34 2.48
C ASP A 238 7.23 19.58 1.07
N GLY A 239 5.91 19.61 0.91
CA GLY A 239 5.24 20.03 -0.33
C GLY A 239 4.86 18.89 -1.28
N ALA A 240 4.81 17.63 -0.82
CA ALA A 240 4.24 16.56 -1.63
C ALA A 240 2.76 16.83 -1.93
N GLY A 241 2.39 16.95 -3.21
CA GLY A 241 1.02 17.19 -3.65
C GLY A 241 0.18 15.90 -3.76
N LEU A 242 0.85 14.74 -3.84
CA LEU A 242 0.22 13.42 -3.83
C LEU A 242 1.01 12.49 -2.92
N LEU A 243 0.30 11.76 -2.07
CA LEU A 243 0.82 10.71 -1.19
C LEU A 243 0.24 9.37 -1.61
N ILE A 244 1.07 8.34 -1.73
CA ILE A 244 0.66 6.99 -2.17
C ILE A 244 1.11 5.98 -1.13
N ALA A 245 0.17 5.15 -0.63
CA ALA A 245 0.45 4.16 0.42
C ALA A 245 -0.38 2.88 0.29
N GLY A 246 0.06 1.82 0.96
CA GLY A 246 -0.59 0.52 1.06
C GLY A 246 -0.86 0.09 2.49
N HIS A 247 -0.43 -1.15 2.86
CA HIS A 247 -0.36 -1.70 4.22
C HIS A 247 -1.71 -1.99 4.90
N THR A 248 -2.68 -1.11 4.78
CA THR A 248 -3.95 -1.18 5.53
C THR A 248 -4.85 -2.33 5.11
N HIS A 249 -4.61 -2.88 3.91
CA HIS A 249 -5.51 -3.83 3.24
C HIS A 249 -6.99 -3.36 3.18
N GLY A 250 -7.22 -2.03 3.26
CA GLY A 250 -8.55 -1.46 3.37
C GLY A 250 -9.28 -1.88 4.65
N GLY A 251 -8.54 -2.23 5.71
CA GLY A 251 -9.08 -2.83 6.93
C GLY A 251 -9.45 -4.30 6.80
N GLN A 252 -9.23 -4.92 5.63
CA GLN A 252 -9.43 -6.34 5.30
C GLN A 252 -10.86 -6.87 5.53
N LEU A 253 -11.48 -6.56 6.67
CA LEU A 253 -12.88 -6.81 6.99
C LEU A 253 -13.59 -5.47 7.18
N GLN A 254 -14.52 -5.16 6.29
CA GLN A 254 -15.34 -3.95 6.39
C GLN A 254 -16.77 -4.29 6.77
N VAL A 255 -17.38 -3.42 7.55
CA VAL A 255 -18.82 -3.49 7.82
C VAL A 255 -19.54 -2.72 6.71
N PRO A 256 -20.44 -3.37 5.95
CA PRO A 256 -21.21 -2.68 4.90
C PRO A 256 -21.91 -1.43 5.42
N GLY A 257 -21.67 -0.29 4.78
CA GLY A 257 -22.22 1.01 5.18
C GLY A 257 -21.48 1.75 6.31
N TYR A 258 -20.55 1.08 7.01
CA TYR A 258 -19.72 1.68 8.04
C TYR A 258 -18.27 1.83 7.58
N GLY A 259 -17.71 0.82 6.89
CA GLY A 259 -16.33 0.81 6.39
C GLY A 259 -15.38 -0.04 7.22
N ALA A 260 -14.10 0.31 7.19
CA ALA A 260 -13.03 -0.40 7.89
C ALA A 260 -13.15 -0.26 9.41
N LEU A 261 -12.76 -1.32 10.13
CA LEU A 261 -12.72 -1.31 11.59
C LEU A 261 -11.33 -0.99 12.14
N VAL A 262 -10.28 -1.31 11.36
CA VAL A 262 -8.88 -1.13 11.73
C VAL A 262 -8.05 -0.76 10.49
N THR A 263 -6.90 -0.10 10.68
CA THR A 263 -5.94 0.23 9.62
C THR A 263 -4.57 -0.41 9.83
N ASN A 264 -4.35 -1.05 10.97
CA ASN A 264 -3.06 -1.62 11.38
C ASN A 264 -1.93 -0.58 11.48
N CYS A 265 -2.27 0.70 11.55
CA CYS A 265 -1.40 1.85 11.79
C CYS A 265 -2.20 2.95 12.50
N ASP A 266 -1.64 4.14 12.65
CA ASP A 266 -2.30 5.28 13.33
C ASP A 266 -3.20 6.13 12.40
N LEU A 267 -3.39 5.71 11.14
CA LEU A 267 -4.31 6.35 10.20
C LEU A 267 -5.76 6.07 10.60
N ASP A 268 -6.63 7.04 10.46
CA ASP A 268 -8.08 6.86 10.70
C ASP A 268 -8.72 5.88 9.70
N THR A 269 -9.73 5.15 10.18
CA THR A 269 -10.39 4.08 9.40
C THR A 269 -11.15 4.59 8.16
N ALA A 270 -11.54 5.86 8.14
CA ALA A 270 -12.20 6.47 6.98
C ALA A 270 -11.24 6.62 5.78
N ARG A 271 -9.93 6.61 6.04
CA ARG A 271 -8.86 6.66 5.04
C ARG A 271 -8.19 5.31 4.78
N ALA A 272 -8.76 4.23 5.29
CA ALA A 272 -8.19 2.89 5.13
C ALA A 272 -8.00 2.46 3.66
N SER A 273 -8.72 3.04 2.71
CA SER A 273 -8.52 2.84 1.27
C SER A 273 -9.18 3.94 0.45
N GLY A 274 -8.74 4.09 -0.81
CA GLY A 274 -9.28 5.06 -1.74
C GLY A 274 -8.56 6.41 -1.70
N LEU A 275 -9.18 7.43 -2.29
CA LEU A 275 -8.64 8.77 -2.39
C LEU A 275 -9.24 9.69 -1.32
N SER A 276 -8.39 10.42 -0.64
CA SER A 276 -8.76 11.40 0.40
C SER A 276 -7.82 12.60 0.36
N ARG A 277 -8.01 13.54 1.28
CA ARG A 277 -7.11 14.69 1.47
C ARG A 277 -6.31 14.51 2.76
N TRP A 278 -5.05 14.95 2.72
CA TRP A 278 -4.15 14.93 3.87
C TRP A 278 -3.43 16.27 4.04
N TRP A 279 -3.26 16.70 5.28
CA TRP A 279 -2.48 17.86 5.67
C TRP A 279 -1.90 17.63 7.07
N PRO A 280 -0.84 18.32 7.48
CA PRO A 280 -0.25 18.16 8.80
C PRO A 280 -1.26 18.39 9.90
N GLY A 281 -1.46 17.39 10.75
CA GLY A 281 -2.44 17.44 11.84
C GLY A 281 -3.89 17.11 11.41
N ALA A 282 -4.13 16.62 10.21
CA ALA A 282 -5.46 16.22 9.75
C ALA A 282 -6.17 15.27 10.72
N GLY A 283 -5.42 14.33 11.31
CA GLY A 283 -5.99 13.36 12.23
C GLY A 283 -7.13 12.58 11.60
N SER A 284 -8.29 12.59 12.26
CA SER A 284 -9.54 12.01 11.75
C SER A 284 -10.48 13.06 11.13
N THR A 285 -10.01 14.29 10.90
CA THR A 285 -10.81 15.36 10.27
C THR A 285 -11.24 14.93 8.86
N PRO A 286 -12.52 15.05 8.50
CA PRO A 286 -13.00 14.64 7.18
C PRO A 286 -12.30 15.37 6.03
N SER A 287 -12.10 14.66 4.90
CA SER A 287 -11.46 15.23 3.71
C SER A 287 -12.21 16.44 3.13
N ALA A 288 -13.52 16.55 3.40
CA ALA A 288 -14.34 17.70 2.98
C ALA A 288 -13.96 19.02 3.71
N GLU A 289 -13.25 18.92 4.82
CA GLU A 289 -12.77 20.06 5.61
C GLU A 289 -11.30 20.40 5.32
N ALA A 290 -10.71 19.75 4.31
CA ALA A 290 -9.30 19.95 3.96
C ALA A 290 -9.06 21.38 3.47
N PRO A 291 -7.94 22.01 3.86
CA PRO A 291 -7.48 23.26 3.26
C PRO A 291 -7.16 23.07 1.76
N ASP A 292 -7.17 24.17 1.01
CA ASP A 292 -7.00 24.12 -0.45
C ASP A 292 -5.64 23.51 -0.86
N ASP A 293 -4.61 23.77 -0.08
CA ASP A 293 -3.24 23.28 -0.29
C ASP A 293 -2.97 21.87 0.28
N ALA A 294 -3.98 21.20 0.87
CA ALA A 294 -3.83 19.84 1.34
C ALA A 294 -3.40 18.90 0.22
N ALA A 295 -2.51 17.95 0.53
CA ALA A 295 -2.12 16.89 -0.39
C ALA A 295 -3.29 15.94 -0.70
N TRP A 296 -3.25 15.28 -1.84
CA TRP A 296 -4.04 14.10 -2.09
C TRP A 296 -3.38 12.89 -1.44
N LEU A 297 -4.16 12.03 -0.82
CA LEU A 297 -3.72 10.76 -0.25
C LEU A 297 -4.49 9.62 -0.90
N HIS A 298 -3.77 8.72 -1.56
CA HIS A 298 -4.33 7.46 -2.05
C HIS A 298 -3.77 6.28 -1.24
N VAL A 299 -4.65 5.55 -0.60
CA VAL A 299 -4.32 4.31 0.11
C VAL A 299 -4.94 3.12 -0.63
N SER A 300 -4.13 2.13 -0.98
CA SER A 300 -4.59 0.91 -1.65
C SER A 300 -5.08 -0.13 -0.64
N ALA A 301 -6.18 -0.83 -0.98
CA ALA A 301 -6.56 -2.02 -0.24
C ALA A 301 -5.69 -3.25 -0.58
N GLY A 302 -4.74 -3.12 -1.51
CA GLY A 302 -3.77 -4.14 -1.84
C GLY A 302 -4.33 -5.36 -2.58
N LEU A 303 -3.43 -6.10 -3.24
CA LEU A 303 -3.75 -7.27 -4.07
C LEU A 303 -3.71 -8.60 -3.33
N GLY A 304 -3.15 -8.62 -2.14
CA GLY A 304 -2.99 -9.83 -1.33
C GLY A 304 -3.35 -9.61 0.12
N GLY A 305 -2.80 -10.44 0.94
CA GLY A 305 -2.92 -10.43 2.39
C GLY A 305 -2.13 -11.58 2.98
N ASN A 306 -1.93 -11.54 4.29
CA ASN A 306 -1.22 -12.58 5.00
C ASN A 306 -1.84 -13.96 4.69
N PRO A 307 -1.07 -14.95 4.16
CA PRO A 307 -1.60 -16.28 3.83
C PRO A 307 -2.25 -17.03 5.00
N TYR A 308 -1.92 -16.66 6.23
CA TYR A 308 -2.50 -17.25 7.44
C TYR A 308 -3.80 -16.59 7.90
N THR A 309 -4.13 -15.42 7.33
CA THR A 309 -5.39 -14.70 7.57
C THR A 309 -6.01 -14.26 6.24
N PRO A 310 -6.38 -15.23 5.36
CA PRO A 310 -6.70 -14.96 3.96
C PRO A 310 -8.14 -14.49 3.76
N PHE A 311 -8.76 -13.85 4.73
CA PHE A 311 -10.16 -13.41 4.58
C PHE A 311 -10.25 -11.97 4.22
N ARG A 312 -11.19 -11.67 3.29
CA ARG A 312 -11.65 -10.32 2.98
C ARG A 312 -13.17 -10.32 2.98
N PHE A 313 -13.76 -9.27 3.54
CA PHE A 313 -15.21 -9.09 3.51
C PHE A 313 -15.55 -7.62 3.24
N SER A 314 -16.36 -7.39 2.21
CA SER A 314 -16.72 -6.05 1.71
C SER A 314 -15.48 -5.19 1.34
N CYS A 315 -14.35 -5.85 1.06
CA CYS A 315 -13.05 -5.23 0.78
C CYS A 315 -12.26 -6.06 -0.23
N ARG A 316 -12.63 -5.95 -1.52
CA ARG A 316 -11.99 -6.70 -2.60
C ARG A 316 -10.52 -6.34 -2.76
N PRO A 317 -9.65 -7.32 -3.10
CA PRO A 317 -8.28 -6.99 -3.50
C PRO A 317 -8.29 -6.11 -4.75
N GLU A 318 -7.37 -5.13 -4.80
CA GLU A 318 -7.38 -4.14 -5.86
C GLU A 318 -6.00 -3.68 -6.30
N ALA A 319 -5.91 -3.24 -7.55
CA ALA A 319 -4.91 -2.30 -8.04
C ALA A 319 -5.64 -1.03 -8.49
N THR A 320 -4.96 0.12 -8.45
CA THR A 320 -5.58 1.39 -8.82
C THR A 320 -4.82 2.06 -9.95
N LEU A 321 -5.54 2.43 -11.00
CA LEU A 321 -5.07 3.33 -12.03
C LEU A 321 -5.46 4.76 -11.65
N LEU A 322 -4.49 5.53 -11.16
CA LEU A 322 -4.63 6.94 -10.87
C LEU A 322 -4.42 7.72 -12.16
N THR A 323 -5.38 8.54 -12.55
CA THR A 323 -5.21 9.50 -13.64
C THR A 323 -4.96 10.87 -13.02
N LEU A 324 -3.69 11.29 -13.00
CA LEU A 324 -3.32 12.62 -12.55
C LEU A 324 -3.78 13.62 -13.59
N VAL A 325 -4.58 14.61 -13.18
CA VAL A 325 -5.13 15.62 -14.06
C VAL A 325 -4.82 17.03 -13.55
N PRO A 326 -4.89 18.07 -14.39
CA PRO A 326 -4.74 19.45 -13.95
C PRO A 326 -5.70 19.81 -12.80
N ALA A 327 -5.17 20.48 -11.79
CA ALA A 327 -6.00 21.10 -10.75
C ALA A 327 -6.86 22.19 -11.40
N ARG A 328 -8.14 22.25 -10.98
CA ARG A 328 -9.10 23.23 -11.52
C ARG A 328 -8.95 24.58 -10.83
#